data_2fb0ca780dc4d8ceadda6b2897b4c5ff
#
_entry.id   2fb0ca780dc4d8ceadda6b2897b4c5ff
#
_cell.length_a   1.000
_cell.length_b   1.000
_cell.length_c   1.000
_cell.angle_alpha   90.00
_cell.angle_beta   90.00
_cell.angle_gamma   90.00
#
_symmetry.space_group_name_H-M   'P 1'
#
loop_
_entity.id
_entity.type
_entity.pdbx_description
1 polymer ?
#
loop_
_entity_poly.entity_id
_entity_poly.type
_entity_poly.pdbx_seq_one_letter_code
_entity_poly.pdbx_strand_id
1 'polypeptide(L)'
;IRVPLPSLNEQRRKELVKVVHKLAEEGRVAIRHARTDARDKIKKLDGVSEDDKKHAEKDLQKLHDDFIGKIEALLKTKEAEIMEV
;
A
#
# COMPACT_ATOMS: atom_id res chain seq x y z
N ILE A 1 29.51 34.65 -2.23
CA ILE A 1 28.09 34.83 -2.49
C ILE A 1 27.45 33.46 -2.63
N ARG A 2 26.51 33.17 -1.79
CA ARG A 2 25.81 31.92 -1.84
C ARG A 2 24.57 32.07 -2.71
N VAL A 3 24.45 31.18 -3.70
CA VAL A 3 23.27 31.10 -4.52
C VAL A 3 22.22 30.34 -3.73
N PRO A 4 20.98 30.83 -3.60
CA PRO A 4 19.93 30.15 -2.84
C PRO A 4 19.37 28.97 -3.62
N LEU A 5 20.22 28.02 -3.93
CA LEU A 5 19.80 26.76 -4.57
C LEU A 5 19.52 25.74 -3.46
N PRO A 6 18.48 24.90 -3.63
CA PRO A 6 18.27 23.80 -2.72
C PRO A 6 19.54 22.96 -2.62
N SER A 7 19.90 22.53 -1.43
CA SER A 7 21.04 21.65 -1.29
C SER A 7 20.76 20.35 -2.06
N LEU A 8 21.82 19.69 -2.50
CA LEU A 8 21.71 18.38 -3.14
C LEU A 8 20.93 17.40 -2.26
N ASN A 9 21.11 17.51 -0.94
CA ASN A 9 20.41 16.67 0.03
C ASN A 9 18.91 16.94 0.05
N GLU A 10 18.47 18.18 -0.07
CA GLU A 10 17.05 18.51 -0.13
C GLU A 10 16.39 18.01 -1.39
N GLN A 11 17.05 18.15 -2.54
CA GLN A 11 16.54 17.61 -3.80
C GLN A 11 16.45 16.09 -3.73
N ARG A 12 17.48 15.46 -3.18
CA ARG A 12 17.49 14.01 -3.04
C ARG A 12 16.38 13.51 -2.13
N ARG A 13 16.10 14.21 -1.04
CA ARG A 13 14.98 13.88 -0.15
C ARG A 13 13.66 13.95 -0.87
N LYS A 14 13.42 14.99 -1.65
CA LYS A 14 12.20 15.15 -2.44
C LYS A 14 12.04 14.01 -3.43
N GLU A 15 13.11 13.63 -4.10
CA GLU A 15 13.12 12.52 -5.04
C GLU A 15 12.81 11.19 -4.34
N LEU A 16 13.42 10.96 -3.18
CA LEU A 16 13.19 9.76 -2.39
C LEU A 16 11.76 9.68 -1.88
N VAL A 17 11.18 10.80 -1.44
CA VAL A 17 9.78 10.85 -1.03
C VAL A 17 8.86 10.46 -2.19
N LYS A 18 9.12 10.96 -3.39
CA LYS A 18 8.36 10.59 -4.59
C LYS A 18 8.47 9.10 -4.90
N VAL A 19 9.68 8.54 -4.78
CA VAL A 19 9.90 7.11 -4.99
C VAL A 19 9.13 6.28 -3.98
N VAL A 20 9.15 6.66 -2.71
CA VAL A 20 8.43 5.96 -1.65
C VAL A 20 6.92 6.02 -1.90
N HIS A 21 6.38 7.17 -2.29
CA HIS A 21 4.96 7.29 -2.64
C HIS A 21 4.58 6.43 -3.82
N LYS A 22 5.42 6.38 -4.84
CA LYS A 22 5.20 5.53 -6.01
C LYS A 22 5.17 4.05 -5.63
N LEU A 23 6.12 3.61 -4.83
CA LEU A 23 6.19 2.22 -4.36
C LEU A 23 4.98 1.87 -3.49
N ALA A 24 4.54 2.78 -2.63
CA ALA A 24 3.35 2.59 -1.82
C ALA A 24 2.10 2.44 -2.70
N GLU A 25 1.95 3.27 -3.73
CA GLU A 25 0.83 3.17 -4.66
C GLU A 25 0.84 1.85 -5.44
N GLU A 26 2.00 1.43 -5.90
CA GLU A 26 2.15 0.13 -6.57
C GLU A 26 1.77 -1.02 -5.65
N GLY A 27 2.14 -0.93 -4.38
CA GLY A 27 1.76 -1.90 -3.36
C GLY A 27 0.26 -1.94 -3.13
N ARG A 28 -0.39 -0.79 -3.03
CA ARG A 28 -1.85 -0.70 -2.87
C ARG A 28 -2.57 -1.33 -4.06
N VAL A 29 -2.12 -1.02 -5.26
CA VAL A 29 -2.69 -1.60 -6.49
C VAL A 29 -2.54 -3.11 -6.50
N ALA A 30 -1.37 -3.62 -6.15
CA ALA A 30 -1.11 -5.07 -6.08
C ALA A 30 -2.04 -5.76 -5.08
N ILE A 31 -2.24 -5.15 -3.90
CA ILE A 31 -3.13 -5.68 -2.87
C ILE A 31 -4.58 -5.69 -3.33
N ARG A 32 -5.03 -4.63 -4.01
CA ARG A 32 -6.39 -4.57 -4.56
C ARG A 32 -6.61 -5.63 -5.62
N HIS A 33 -5.64 -5.86 -6.50
CA HIS A 33 -5.72 -6.91 -7.51
C HIS A 33 -5.78 -8.29 -6.87
N ALA A 34 -4.96 -8.55 -5.86
CA ALA A 34 -4.98 -9.82 -5.13
C ALA A 34 -6.34 -10.05 -4.48
N ARG A 35 -6.93 -9.00 -3.87
CA ARG A 35 -8.27 -9.07 -3.29
C ARG A 35 -9.32 -9.42 -4.34
N THR A 36 -9.30 -8.72 -5.47
CA THR A 36 -10.26 -8.95 -6.55
C THR A 36 -10.16 -10.37 -7.08
N ASP A 37 -8.94 -10.86 -7.33
CA ASP A 37 -8.72 -12.22 -7.81
C ASP A 37 -9.19 -13.27 -6.80
N ALA A 38 -8.88 -13.08 -5.54
CA ALA A 38 -9.30 -13.99 -4.48
C ALA A 38 -10.82 -13.99 -4.33
N ARG A 39 -11.45 -12.82 -4.40
CA ARG A 39 -12.90 -12.68 -4.33
C ARG A 39 -13.59 -13.41 -5.47
N ASP A 40 -13.07 -13.27 -6.69
CA ASP A 40 -13.61 -13.97 -7.86
C ASP A 40 -13.48 -15.48 -7.70
N LYS A 41 -12.37 -15.96 -7.17
CA LYS A 41 -12.18 -17.39 -6.89
C LYS A 41 -13.15 -17.91 -5.84
N ILE A 42 -13.40 -17.15 -4.79
CA ILE A 42 -14.38 -17.49 -3.75
C ILE A 42 -15.77 -17.63 -4.36
N LYS A 43 -16.17 -16.70 -5.22
CA LYS A 43 -17.48 -16.75 -5.88
C LYS A 43 -17.66 -17.96 -6.78
N LYS A 44 -16.58 -18.48 -7.33
CA LYS A 44 -16.60 -19.65 -8.24
C LYS A 44 -16.50 -20.98 -7.53
N LEU A 45 -16.33 -21.00 -6.20
CA LEU A 45 -16.25 -22.24 -5.45
C LEU A 45 -17.57 -22.99 -5.50
N ASP A 46 -17.50 -24.26 -5.89
CA ASP A 46 -18.64 -25.16 -5.85
C ASP A 46 -18.67 -25.93 -4.55
N GLY A 47 -19.88 -26.26 -4.07
CA GLY A 47 -20.05 -27.06 -2.86
C GLY A 47 -19.82 -26.28 -1.56
N VAL A 48 -19.75 -24.97 -1.64
CA VAL A 48 -19.60 -24.08 -0.48
C VAL A 48 -20.87 -23.26 -0.33
N SER A 49 -21.38 -23.14 0.91
CA SER A 49 -22.58 -22.36 1.19
C SER A 49 -22.36 -20.87 0.93
N GLU A 50 -23.47 -20.17 0.66
CA GLU A 50 -23.41 -18.71 0.48
C GLU A 50 -22.93 -17.99 1.76
N ASP A 51 -23.30 -18.50 2.93
CA ASP A 51 -22.83 -17.94 4.21
C ASP A 51 -21.34 -18.09 4.37
N ASP A 52 -20.77 -19.23 4.00
CA ASP A 52 -19.35 -19.48 4.06
C ASP A 52 -18.59 -18.57 3.08
N LYS A 53 -19.17 -18.37 1.88
CA LYS A 53 -18.61 -17.44 0.90
C LYS A 53 -18.58 -16.01 1.43
N LYS A 54 -19.66 -15.55 2.06
CA LYS A 54 -19.73 -14.23 2.68
C LYS A 54 -18.71 -14.06 3.80
N HIS A 55 -18.53 -15.10 4.62
CA HIS A 55 -17.51 -15.12 5.66
C HIS A 55 -16.11 -14.97 5.09
N ALA A 56 -15.81 -15.75 4.06
CA ALA A 56 -14.52 -15.69 3.38
C ALA A 56 -14.28 -14.31 2.77
N GLU A 57 -15.29 -13.69 2.17
CA GLU A 57 -15.19 -12.33 1.62
C GLU A 57 -14.94 -11.28 2.70
N LYS A 58 -15.57 -11.42 3.87
CA LYS A 58 -15.33 -10.54 5.01
C LYS A 58 -13.90 -10.67 5.52
N ASP A 59 -13.41 -11.88 5.67
CA ASP A 59 -12.04 -12.14 6.11
C ASP A 59 -11.03 -11.58 5.12
N LEU A 60 -11.31 -11.73 3.84
CA LEU A 60 -10.48 -11.19 2.76
C LEU A 60 -10.44 -9.65 2.81
N GLN A 61 -11.59 -9.01 3.01
CA GLN A 61 -11.67 -7.56 3.12
C GLN A 61 -10.90 -7.05 4.34
N LYS A 62 -11.02 -7.73 5.46
CA LYS A 62 -10.26 -7.39 6.68
C LYS A 62 -8.77 -7.49 6.44
N LEU A 63 -8.32 -8.56 5.80
CA LEU A 63 -6.93 -8.77 5.47
C LEU A 63 -6.41 -7.67 4.54
N HIS A 64 -7.20 -7.32 3.52
CA HIS A 64 -6.89 -6.22 2.61
C HIS A 64 -6.71 -4.92 3.39
N ASP A 65 -7.66 -4.58 4.25
CA ASP A 65 -7.61 -3.34 5.03
C ASP A 65 -6.42 -3.31 5.98
N ASP A 66 -6.08 -4.44 6.61
CA ASP A 66 -4.92 -4.55 7.47
C ASP A 66 -3.61 -4.30 6.70
N PHE A 67 -3.47 -4.87 5.51
CA PHE A 67 -2.30 -4.63 4.67
C PHE A 67 -2.20 -3.19 4.17
N ILE A 68 -3.32 -2.61 3.77
CA ILE A 68 -3.35 -1.19 3.37
C ILE A 68 -2.93 -0.31 4.56
N GLY A 69 -3.41 -0.60 5.76
CA GLY A 69 -3.01 0.11 6.97
C GLY A 69 -1.52 0.01 7.25
N LYS A 70 -0.93 -1.17 7.03
CA LYS A 70 0.52 -1.38 7.19
C LYS A 70 1.31 -0.56 6.16
N ILE A 71 0.86 -0.51 4.92
CA ILE A 71 1.50 0.30 3.88
C ILE A 71 1.47 1.78 4.27
N GLU A 72 0.33 2.28 4.73
CA GLU A 72 0.20 3.67 5.15
C GLU A 72 1.11 4.00 6.33
N ALA A 73 1.18 3.13 7.33
CA ALA A 73 2.06 3.30 8.49
C ALA A 73 3.52 3.29 8.06
N LEU A 74 3.91 2.36 7.19
CA LEU A 74 5.27 2.26 6.69
C LEU A 74 5.65 3.48 5.86
N LEU A 75 4.73 3.98 5.05
CA LEU A 75 4.92 5.19 4.25
C LEU A 75 5.24 6.40 5.15
N LYS A 76 4.45 6.60 6.19
CA LYS A 76 4.67 7.69 7.16
C LYS A 76 6.02 7.57 7.84
N THR A 77 6.38 6.37 8.26
CA THR A 77 7.67 6.11 8.91
C THR A 77 8.83 6.43 7.98
N LYS A 78 8.75 5.99 6.73
CA LYS A 78 9.81 6.23 5.75
C LYS A 78 9.91 7.70 5.36
N GLU A 79 8.80 8.39 5.23
CA GLU A 79 8.81 9.83 5.00
C GLU A 79 9.48 10.57 6.14
N ALA A 80 9.16 10.23 7.38
CA ALA A 80 9.77 10.83 8.56
C ALA A 80 11.29 10.58 8.59
N GLU A 81 11.73 9.36 8.31
CA GLU A 81 13.15 9.02 8.25
C GLU A 81 13.88 9.81 7.18
N ILE A 82 13.29 9.97 6.01
CA ILE A 82 13.88 10.74 4.91
C ILE A 82 14.01 12.21 5.31
N MET A 83 13.02 12.75 6.00
CA MET A 83 13.00 14.17 6.37
C MET A 83 13.88 14.50 7.57
N GLU A 84 14.25 13.53 8.37
CA GLU A 84 15.11 13.73 9.55
C GLU A 84 16.55 14.03 9.22
N VAL A 85 17.05 13.67 8.09
CA VAL A 85 18.49 13.83 7.74
C VAL A 85 18.83 15.26 7.27
#